data_c42780a6b358b89165ccf9880997d678
#
_entry.id   c42780a6b358b89165ccf9880997d678
#
_cell.length_a   1.000
_cell.length_b   1.000
_cell.length_c   1.000
_cell.angle_alpha   90.00
_cell.angle_beta   90.00
_cell.angle_gamma   90.00
#
_symmetry.space_group_name_H-M   'P 1'
#
loop_
_entity.id
_entity.type
_entity.pdbx_description
1 polymer ?
#
loop_
_entity_poly.entity_id
_entity_poly.type
_entity_poly.pdbx_seq_one_letter_code
_entity_poly.pdbx_strand_id
1 'polypeptide(L)'
;MASIGSGLLVIKSKLSEHIPESVVLEICRRVGHTWRERVLDPLNTIHLMLLQLLAGVALGRLHHVSKLKVSAAAVCKARKRLPVQVLMELVARIGGGAAPPELPLWKNRHRLAVADGTTFTTEDTPELARTYGKAKNQRSTRHGYPVPKLLALMDLSSGLIQKVIGLPHARHEQTVLSRMFALLKAGDLLLGDRGLVSFAHLALMLQAALDGCLRLPRSMVVFGRGRGQHHRQARLGRQDWLVRWDRPLRHTLSWLSYRRWKQLPATLTLRQIAFRLHRPGFRTKWAWVVTTLLCPITYPAQEIVELYGRRWQIEVSFRDLKQSLRMRKLSARSVEGVRKEILAFVLLYNLVRLVMAEAAKRQGVAPDRIGFRDALTWLLWSQVGEPLPELQVNPRRRRPTEPRVRKHGGYCFPILKHPRQALRKPPAQAIV
;
A
#
# COMPACT_ATOMS: atom_id res chain seq x y z
N MET A 1 -29.49 -16.92 -13.83
CA MET A 1 -28.65 -15.70 -13.90
C MET A 1 -28.58 -15.08 -12.51
N ALA A 2 -27.44 -15.13 -11.85
CA ALA A 2 -27.24 -14.47 -10.57
C ALA A 2 -27.45 -12.96 -10.77
N SER A 3 -28.41 -12.39 -10.08
CA SER A 3 -28.75 -10.98 -10.22
C SER A 3 -27.65 -10.13 -9.58
N ILE A 4 -27.14 -9.16 -10.30
CA ILE A 4 -26.08 -8.22 -9.86
C ILE A 4 -26.43 -7.52 -8.53
N GLY A 5 -27.71 -7.49 -8.11
CA GLY A 5 -28.13 -7.08 -6.77
C GLY A 5 -27.60 -7.94 -5.64
N SER A 6 -27.18 -9.18 -5.92
CA SER A 6 -26.54 -10.05 -4.93
C SER A 6 -25.19 -9.51 -4.46
N GLY A 7 -24.39 -8.92 -5.34
CA GLY A 7 -23.08 -8.38 -4.98
C GLY A 7 -23.11 -7.27 -3.91
N LEU A 8 -24.14 -6.40 -3.91
CA LEU A 8 -24.32 -5.42 -2.85
C LEU A 8 -24.59 -6.08 -1.49
N LEU A 9 -25.45 -7.08 -1.48
CA LEU A 9 -25.83 -7.81 -0.26
C LEU A 9 -24.64 -8.63 0.28
N VAL A 10 -23.86 -9.26 -0.61
CA VAL A 10 -22.65 -9.99 -0.21
C VAL A 10 -21.60 -9.03 0.38
N ILE A 11 -21.38 -7.87 -0.24
CA ILE A 11 -20.47 -6.85 0.34
C ILE A 11 -20.98 -6.41 1.72
N LYS A 12 -22.30 -6.19 1.87
CA LYS A 12 -22.90 -5.83 3.17
C LYS A 12 -22.64 -6.93 4.20
N SER A 13 -22.94 -8.18 3.87
CA SER A 13 -22.71 -9.32 4.76
C SER A 13 -21.25 -9.43 5.16
N LYS A 14 -20.34 -9.48 4.18
CA LYS A 14 -18.89 -9.61 4.45
C LYS A 14 -18.29 -8.43 5.22
N LEU A 15 -18.75 -7.21 4.99
CA LEU A 15 -18.33 -6.06 5.78
C LEU A 15 -18.86 -6.17 7.22
N SER A 16 -20.13 -6.54 7.40
CA SER A 16 -20.77 -6.65 8.72
C SER A 16 -20.20 -7.79 9.59
N GLU A 17 -19.69 -8.87 8.98
CA GLU A 17 -18.97 -9.94 9.69
C GLU A 17 -17.73 -9.40 10.44
N HIS A 18 -17.08 -8.37 9.90
CA HIS A 18 -15.86 -7.80 10.47
C HIS A 18 -16.08 -6.46 11.16
N ILE A 19 -17.06 -5.68 10.70
CA ILE A 19 -17.45 -4.39 11.27
C ILE A 19 -18.99 -4.33 11.31
N PRO A 20 -19.61 -4.53 12.47
CA PRO A 20 -21.05 -4.36 12.64
C PRO A 20 -21.53 -2.97 12.20
N GLU A 21 -22.74 -2.89 11.67
CA GLU A 21 -23.33 -1.63 11.19
C GLU A 21 -23.37 -0.56 12.28
N SER A 22 -23.65 -0.96 13.53
CA SER A 22 -23.62 -0.08 14.71
C SER A 22 -22.29 0.63 14.88
N VAL A 23 -21.18 -0.07 14.64
CA VAL A 23 -19.81 0.48 14.72
C VAL A 23 -19.56 1.50 13.61
N VAL A 24 -20.04 1.25 12.40
CA VAL A 24 -19.92 2.23 11.29
C VAL A 24 -20.66 3.52 11.64
N LEU A 25 -21.89 3.39 12.16
CA LEU A 25 -22.69 4.54 12.59
C LEU A 25 -22.10 5.28 13.79
N GLU A 26 -21.52 4.55 14.74
CA GLU A 26 -20.77 5.14 15.86
C GLU A 26 -19.57 5.96 15.35
N ILE A 27 -18.76 5.41 14.44
CA ILE A 27 -17.66 6.13 13.82
C ILE A 27 -18.17 7.41 13.14
N CYS A 28 -19.28 7.33 12.39
CA CYS A 28 -19.88 8.50 11.75
C CYS A 28 -20.27 9.59 12.75
N ARG A 29 -20.92 9.22 13.87
CA ARG A 29 -21.31 10.17 14.93
C ARG A 29 -20.07 10.80 15.60
N ARG A 30 -19.06 10.00 15.92
CA ARG A 30 -17.81 10.45 16.55
C ARG A 30 -17.03 11.46 15.70
N VAL A 31 -17.05 11.31 14.37
CA VAL A 31 -16.40 12.27 13.46
C VAL A 31 -17.31 13.46 13.12
N GLY A 32 -18.46 13.62 13.79
CA GLY A 32 -19.38 14.73 13.58
C GLY A 32 -20.20 14.66 12.30
N HIS A 33 -20.32 13.48 11.68
CA HIS A 33 -21.13 13.30 10.48
C HIS A 33 -22.61 13.22 10.85
N THR A 34 -23.39 14.14 10.31
CA THR A 34 -24.85 14.16 10.40
C THR A 34 -25.46 13.69 9.09
N TRP A 35 -26.51 12.89 9.16
CA TRP A 35 -27.24 12.41 7.99
C TRP A 35 -28.73 12.32 8.27
N ARG A 36 -29.52 12.23 7.22
CA ARG A 36 -30.95 11.93 7.31
C ARG A 36 -31.14 10.43 7.05
N GLU A 37 -32.05 9.81 7.75
CA GLU A 37 -32.44 8.41 7.50
C GLU A 37 -33.20 8.30 6.18
N ARG A 38 -32.44 8.09 5.13
CA ARG A 38 -32.89 7.92 3.74
C ARG A 38 -32.08 6.81 3.08
N VAL A 39 -32.45 6.43 1.87
CA VAL A 39 -31.79 5.37 1.08
C VAL A 39 -30.25 5.56 1.01
N LEU A 40 -29.76 6.81 0.94
CA LEU A 40 -28.33 7.13 0.90
C LEU A 40 -27.83 7.61 2.29
N ASP A 41 -27.97 6.77 3.28
CA ASP A 41 -27.30 6.84 4.57
C ASP A 41 -25.80 6.55 4.45
N PRO A 42 -24.99 6.67 5.51
CA PRO A 42 -23.54 6.36 5.47
C PRO A 42 -23.24 4.94 5.04
N LEU A 43 -24.00 3.94 5.53
CA LEU A 43 -23.80 2.52 5.23
C LEU A 43 -24.04 2.23 3.76
N ASN A 44 -25.20 2.59 3.24
CA ASN A 44 -25.53 2.39 1.83
C ASN A 44 -24.57 3.18 0.92
N THR A 45 -24.11 4.38 1.36
CA THR A 45 -23.13 5.16 0.61
C THR A 45 -21.80 4.42 0.49
N ILE A 46 -21.29 3.84 1.59
CA ILE A 46 -20.06 3.04 1.59
C ILE A 46 -20.23 1.79 0.73
N HIS A 47 -21.32 1.04 0.94
CA HIS A 47 -21.58 -0.17 0.18
C HIS A 47 -21.69 0.09 -1.33
N LEU A 48 -22.34 1.19 -1.74
CA LEU A 48 -22.41 1.59 -3.15
C LEU A 48 -21.05 2.00 -3.72
N MET A 49 -20.19 2.63 -2.91
CA MET A 49 -18.80 2.90 -3.32
C MET A 49 -18.05 1.60 -3.59
N LEU A 50 -18.13 0.63 -2.69
CA LEU A 50 -17.46 -0.67 -2.84
C LEU A 50 -18.03 -1.46 -4.02
N LEU A 51 -19.35 -1.50 -4.19
CA LEU A 51 -20.02 -2.17 -5.31
C LEU A 51 -19.62 -1.55 -6.65
N GLN A 52 -19.56 -0.23 -6.73
CA GLN A 52 -19.12 0.46 -7.96
C GLN A 52 -17.71 0.01 -8.38
N LEU A 53 -16.79 -0.07 -7.43
CA LEU A 53 -15.41 -0.50 -7.67
C LEU A 53 -15.33 -1.99 -8.03
N LEU A 54 -16.04 -2.83 -7.29
CA LEU A 54 -16.10 -4.27 -7.51
C LEU A 54 -16.65 -4.60 -8.92
N ALA A 55 -17.79 -4.01 -9.28
CA ALA A 55 -18.41 -4.22 -10.58
C ALA A 55 -17.69 -3.47 -11.73
N GLY A 56 -16.85 -2.50 -11.40
CA GLY A 56 -16.13 -1.70 -12.40
C GLY A 56 -17.03 -0.85 -13.28
N VAL A 57 -18.17 -0.39 -12.76
CA VAL A 57 -19.19 0.36 -13.52
C VAL A 57 -19.06 1.86 -13.31
N ALA A 58 -19.47 2.63 -14.32
CA ALA A 58 -19.61 4.08 -14.17
C ALA A 58 -20.74 4.43 -13.19
N LEU A 59 -20.60 5.57 -12.50
CA LEU A 59 -21.59 6.02 -11.50
C LEU A 59 -23.02 6.08 -12.05
N GLY A 60 -23.20 6.49 -13.31
CA GLY A 60 -24.51 6.54 -13.98
C GLY A 60 -25.17 5.19 -14.20
N ARG A 61 -24.39 4.09 -14.14
CA ARG A 61 -24.90 2.72 -14.29
C ARG A 61 -25.05 1.98 -12.97
N LEU A 62 -24.72 2.63 -11.85
CA LEU A 62 -24.70 1.99 -10.52
C LEU A 62 -26.11 1.53 -10.10
N HIS A 63 -27.18 2.23 -10.49
CA HIS A 63 -28.57 1.85 -10.19
C HIS A 63 -28.96 0.50 -10.81
N HIS A 64 -28.43 0.13 -11.97
CA HIS A 64 -28.67 -1.18 -12.57
C HIS A 64 -28.05 -2.31 -11.75
N VAL A 65 -26.88 -2.04 -11.14
CA VAL A 65 -26.11 -3.03 -10.39
C VAL A 65 -26.62 -3.16 -8.95
N SER A 66 -26.99 -2.04 -8.32
CA SER A 66 -27.44 -2.01 -6.92
C SER A 66 -28.91 -2.32 -6.72
N LYS A 67 -29.72 -2.26 -7.80
CA LYS A 67 -31.20 -2.27 -7.77
C LYS A 67 -31.83 -1.18 -6.90
N LEU A 68 -31.05 -0.23 -6.40
CA LEU A 68 -31.55 0.91 -5.66
C LEU A 68 -31.99 2.01 -6.65
N LYS A 69 -33.19 2.56 -6.44
CA LYS A 69 -33.70 3.69 -7.23
C LYS A 69 -33.01 5.00 -6.80
N VAL A 70 -31.75 5.16 -7.16
CA VAL A 70 -30.95 6.35 -6.83
C VAL A 70 -30.29 6.92 -8.08
N SER A 71 -30.28 8.24 -8.21
CA SER A 71 -29.61 8.90 -9.31
C SER A 71 -28.10 9.01 -9.07
N ALA A 72 -27.31 9.07 -10.15
CA ALA A 72 -25.86 9.29 -10.08
C ALA A 72 -25.51 10.57 -9.31
N ALA A 73 -26.30 11.64 -9.49
CA ALA A 73 -26.12 12.91 -8.79
C ALA A 73 -26.34 12.77 -7.28
N ALA A 74 -27.37 12.01 -6.85
CA ALA A 74 -27.63 11.73 -5.44
C ALA A 74 -26.49 10.95 -4.78
N VAL A 75 -25.99 9.90 -5.45
CA VAL A 75 -24.83 9.12 -4.97
C VAL A 75 -23.58 10.00 -4.90
N CYS A 76 -23.33 10.82 -5.90
CA CYS A 76 -22.19 11.75 -5.89
C CYS A 76 -22.26 12.73 -4.69
N LYS A 77 -23.44 13.31 -4.43
CA LYS A 77 -23.67 14.18 -3.26
C LYS A 77 -23.48 13.45 -1.94
N ALA A 78 -23.98 12.21 -1.82
CA ALA A 78 -23.80 11.38 -0.61
C ALA A 78 -22.31 11.07 -0.35
N ARG A 79 -21.58 10.64 -1.38
CA ARG A 79 -20.10 10.42 -1.30
C ARG A 79 -19.35 11.71 -0.90
N LYS A 80 -19.76 12.86 -1.39
CA LYS A 80 -19.15 14.14 -1.04
C LYS A 80 -19.35 14.45 0.45
N ARG A 81 -20.54 14.21 1.00
CA ARG A 81 -20.88 14.47 2.42
C ARG A 81 -20.18 13.52 3.39
N LEU A 82 -19.98 12.26 3.01
CA LEU A 82 -19.33 11.25 3.88
C LEU A 82 -17.90 11.70 4.22
N PRO A 83 -17.54 11.91 5.50
CA PRO A 83 -16.19 12.32 5.88
C PRO A 83 -15.14 11.27 5.50
N VAL A 84 -13.96 11.72 5.04
CA VAL A 84 -12.85 10.83 4.71
C VAL A 84 -12.37 10.03 5.93
N GLN A 85 -12.50 10.59 7.12
CA GLN A 85 -12.12 9.97 8.39
C GLN A 85 -12.87 8.67 8.65
N VAL A 86 -14.15 8.57 8.25
CA VAL A 86 -14.93 7.33 8.36
C VAL A 86 -14.24 6.20 7.61
N LEU A 87 -13.86 6.42 6.35
CA LEU A 87 -13.18 5.41 5.55
C LEU A 87 -11.77 5.09 6.09
N MET A 88 -11.07 6.09 6.63
CA MET A 88 -9.76 5.86 7.27
C MET A 88 -9.86 4.93 8.48
N GLU A 89 -10.85 5.15 9.35
CA GLU A 89 -11.07 4.30 10.52
C GLU A 89 -11.52 2.90 10.15
N LEU A 90 -12.38 2.76 9.13
CA LEU A 90 -12.78 1.43 8.62
C LEU A 90 -11.58 0.65 8.09
N VAL A 91 -10.70 1.28 7.31
CA VAL A 91 -9.48 0.65 6.82
C VAL A 91 -8.58 0.21 7.98
N ALA A 92 -8.38 1.09 8.96
CA ALA A 92 -7.54 0.79 10.12
C ALA A 92 -8.13 -0.36 10.97
N ARG A 93 -9.45 -0.39 11.15
CA ARG A 93 -10.14 -1.42 11.93
C ARG A 93 -10.06 -2.79 11.26
N ILE A 94 -10.35 -2.87 9.95
CA ILE A 94 -10.21 -4.13 9.20
C ILE A 94 -8.74 -4.57 9.16
N GLY A 95 -7.84 -3.64 8.82
CA GLY A 95 -6.41 -3.96 8.69
C GLY A 95 -5.72 -4.29 10.00
N GLY A 96 -6.20 -3.74 11.14
CA GLY A 96 -5.58 -3.91 12.46
C GLY A 96 -6.24 -4.94 13.35
N GLY A 97 -7.56 -5.18 13.18
CA GLY A 97 -8.36 -6.03 14.07
C GLY A 97 -8.85 -7.34 13.47
N ALA A 98 -8.90 -7.43 12.14
CA ALA A 98 -9.47 -8.60 11.44
C ALA A 98 -8.42 -9.67 11.09
N ALA A 99 -7.14 -9.48 11.43
CA ALA A 99 -6.16 -10.56 11.29
C ALA A 99 -6.53 -11.65 12.30
N PRO A 100 -6.74 -12.91 11.83
CA PRO A 100 -7.00 -14.01 12.75
C PRO A 100 -5.88 -14.07 13.80
N PRO A 101 -6.21 -14.19 15.10
CA PRO A 101 -5.22 -14.29 16.17
C PRO A 101 -4.29 -15.49 16.03
N GLU A 102 -4.66 -16.44 15.20
CA GLU A 102 -3.97 -17.72 14.98
C GLU A 102 -2.84 -17.65 13.93
N LEU A 103 -2.58 -16.47 13.30
CA LEU A 103 -1.49 -16.40 12.33
C LEU A 103 -0.13 -16.49 13.02
N PRO A 104 0.75 -17.39 12.58
CA PRO A 104 2.01 -17.65 13.28
C PRO A 104 2.90 -16.42 13.23
N LEU A 105 3.44 -16.06 14.41
CA LEU A 105 4.46 -15.04 14.53
C LEU A 105 5.79 -15.59 13.96
N TRP A 106 6.55 -14.74 13.31
CA TRP A 106 7.90 -15.12 12.88
C TRP A 106 8.79 -15.30 14.12
N LYS A 107 9.46 -16.45 14.22
CA LYS A 107 10.22 -16.87 15.40
C LYS A 107 9.37 -16.89 16.68
N ASN A 108 8.07 -17.14 16.59
CA ASN A 108 7.11 -17.11 17.70
C ASN A 108 7.13 -15.80 18.51
N ARG A 109 7.64 -14.71 17.91
CA ARG A 109 7.84 -13.43 18.58
C ARG A 109 7.36 -12.24 17.77
N HIS A 110 7.66 -12.17 16.49
CA HIS A 110 7.48 -10.96 15.70
C HIS A 110 6.26 -11.07 14.77
N ARG A 111 5.32 -10.15 14.92
CA ARG A 111 4.37 -9.87 13.85
C ARG A 111 5.11 -9.09 12.76
N LEU A 112 4.91 -9.49 11.51
CA LEU A 112 5.62 -8.91 10.38
C LEU A 112 4.76 -7.83 9.71
N ALA A 113 5.31 -6.65 9.57
CA ALA A 113 4.73 -5.57 8.78
C ALA A 113 5.65 -5.19 7.63
N VAL A 114 5.10 -4.69 6.55
CA VAL A 114 5.86 -4.15 5.43
C VAL A 114 5.33 -2.78 5.05
N ALA A 115 6.24 -1.82 4.84
CA ALA A 115 5.92 -0.52 4.28
C ALA A 115 6.57 -0.37 2.91
N ASP A 116 5.79 0.12 1.93
CA ASP A 116 6.32 0.42 0.60
C ASP A 116 5.46 1.49 -0.09
N GLY A 117 6.04 2.13 -1.09
CA GLY A 117 5.42 3.20 -1.85
C GLY A 117 4.93 2.75 -3.22
N THR A 118 3.84 3.38 -3.69
CA THR A 118 3.37 3.21 -5.06
C THR A 118 2.78 4.51 -5.59
N THR A 119 2.55 4.60 -6.91
CA THR A 119 2.01 5.79 -7.58
C THR A 119 0.77 5.43 -8.39
N PHE A 120 -0.14 6.39 -8.51
CA PHE A 120 -1.33 6.32 -9.37
C PHE A 120 -1.41 7.55 -10.24
N THR A 121 -2.34 7.57 -11.18
CA THR A 121 -2.71 8.78 -11.93
C THR A 121 -4.12 9.20 -11.55
N THR A 122 -4.40 10.51 -11.63
CA THR A 122 -5.73 11.07 -11.38
C THR A 122 -6.23 11.82 -12.62
N GLU A 123 -7.46 12.33 -12.56
CA GLU A 123 -7.93 13.29 -13.56
C GLU A 123 -7.06 14.56 -13.56
N ASP A 124 -6.96 15.23 -14.72
CA ASP A 124 -6.17 16.45 -14.86
C ASP A 124 -7.04 17.68 -14.54
N THR A 125 -7.22 17.96 -13.25
CA THR A 125 -7.86 19.19 -12.77
C THR A 125 -6.82 20.13 -12.17
N PRO A 126 -7.07 21.46 -12.16
CA PRO A 126 -6.16 22.42 -11.54
C PRO A 126 -5.87 22.14 -10.06
N GLU A 127 -6.89 21.70 -9.31
CA GLU A 127 -6.78 21.34 -7.89
C GLU A 127 -5.84 20.14 -7.69
N LEU A 128 -6.03 19.07 -8.47
CA LEU A 128 -5.23 17.83 -8.36
C LEU A 128 -3.80 18.06 -8.86
N ALA A 129 -3.63 18.83 -9.94
CA ALA A 129 -2.31 19.18 -10.46
C ALA A 129 -1.49 20.01 -9.47
N ARG A 130 -2.14 20.94 -8.74
CA ARG A 130 -1.51 21.76 -7.70
C ARG A 130 -1.13 20.93 -6.49
N THR A 131 -2.02 20.01 -6.07
CA THR A 131 -1.82 19.22 -4.85
C THR A 131 -0.83 18.08 -5.05
N TYR A 132 -0.96 17.31 -6.12
CA TYR A 132 -0.15 16.10 -6.31
C TYR A 132 1.06 16.32 -7.21
N GLY A 133 1.00 17.31 -8.09
CA GLY A 133 2.04 17.55 -9.07
C GLY A 133 2.00 16.56 -10.24
N LYS A 134 2.69 16.92 -11.31
CA LYS A 134 2.87 16.10 -12.52
C LYS A 134 4.31 15.66 -12.62
N ALA A 135 4.55 14.45 -13.18
CA ALA A 135 5.89 14.00 -13.48
C ALA A 135 6.57 14.97 -14.46
N LYS A 136 7.85 15.25 -14.22
CA LYS A 136 8.68 15.98 -15.19
C LYS A 136 9.20 14.98 -16.24
N ASN A 137 9.21 15.37 -17.50
CA ASN A 137 9.95 14.64 -18.54
C ASN A 137 11.44 15.02 -18.49
N GLN A 138 12.27 14.38 -19.35
CA GLN A 138 13.70 14.69 -19.45
C GLN A 138 14.00 16.15 -19.86
N ARG A 139 13.03 16.83 -20.48
CA ARG A 139 13.14 18.25 -20.89
C ARG A 139 12.57 19.21 -19.84
N SER A 140 12.41 18.79 -18.59
CA SER A 140 11.86 19.56 -17.46
C SER A 140 10.43 20.09 -17.65
N THR A 141 9.73 19.69 -18.70
CA THR A 141 8.34 20.09 -18.91
C THR A 141 7.39 19.18 -18.13
N ARG A 142 6.39 19.78 -17.47
CA ARG A 142 5.37 19.03 -16.70
C ARG A 142 4.23 18.64 -17.63
N HIS A 143 4.25 17.42 -18.10
CA HIS A 143 3.21 16.87 -18.95
C HIS A 143 2.51 15.67 -18.28
N GLY A 144 1.34 15.31 -18.79
CA GLY A 144 0.56 14.19 -18.34
C GLY A 144 -0.39 14.51 -17.20
N TYR A 145 -0.82 13.46 -16.52
CA TYR A 145 -1.77 13.52 -15.41
C TYR A 145 -1.06 13.79 -14.07
N PRO A 146 -1.77 14.38 -13.07
CA PRO A 146 -1.26 14.45 -11.71
C PRO A 146 -1.00 13.04 -11.16
N VAL A 147 0.10 12.89 -10.40
CA VAL A 147 0.59 11.59 -9.92
C VAL A 147 0.69 11.59 -8.39
N PRO A 148 -0.37 11.25 -7.66
CA PRO A 148 -0.24 10.99 -6.23
C PRO A 148 0.66 9.77 -5.97
N LYS A 149 1.46 9.86 -4.92
CA LYS A 149 2.14 8.74 -4.30
C LYS A 149 1.33 8.23 -3.12
N LEU A 150 1.48 6.97 -2.83
CA LEU A 150 0.85 6.30 -1.70
C LEU A 150 1.92 5.53 -0.94
N LEU A 151 2.09 5.78 0.34
CA LEU A 151 2.78 4.89 1.26
C LEU A 151 1.75 4.00 1.93
N ALA A 152 1.92 2.69 1.87
CA ALA A 152 1.06 1.71 2.52
C ALA A 152 1.81 0.94 3.61
N LEU A 153 1.12 0.62 4.70
CA LEU A 153 1.53 -0.34 5.72
C LEU A 153 0.64 -1.57 5.62
N MET A 154 1.25 -2.74 5.45
CA MET A 154 0.55 -4.01 5.31
C MET A 154 1.05 -5.01 6.36
N ASP A 155 0.13 -5.72 6.99
CA ASP A 155 0.45 -6.93 7.74
C ASP A 155 0.84 -8.06 6.79
N LEU A 156 2.02 -8.64 6.98
CA LEU A 156 2.57 -9.59 6.03
C LEU A 156 1.94 -10.98 6.11
N SER A 157 1.38 -11.32 7.26
CA SER A 157 0.78 -12.64 7.50
C SER A 157 -0.62 -12.73 6.87
N SER A 158 -1.45 -11.73 7.09
CA SER A 158 -2.80 -11.66 6.51
C SER A 158 -2.81 -11.05 5.11
N GLY A 159 -1.82 -10.20 4.78
CA GLY A 159 -1.80 -9.38 3.58
C GLY A 159 -2.76 -8.19 3.63
N LEU A 160 -3.34 -7.86 4.80
CA LEU A 160 -4.26 -6.74 4.98
C LEU A 160 -3.49 -5.41 5.02
N ILE A 161 -3.99 -4.41 4.32
CA ILE A 161 -3.45 -3.05 4.37
C ILE A 161 -4.07 -2.34 5.58
N GLN A 162 -3.21 -1.96 6.54
CA GLN A 162 -3.63 -1.31 7.78
C GLN A 162 -3.78 0.20 7.65
N LYS A 163 -2.93 0.82 6.84
CA LYS A 163 -2.92 2.27 6.63
C LYS A 163 -2.34 2.64 5.29
N VAL A 164 -2.86 3.72 4.74
CA VAL A 164 -2.31 4.36 3.55
C VAL A 164 -2.16 5.87 3.80
N ILE A 165 -1.08 6.46 3.30
CA ILE A 165 -0.85 7.91 3.34
C ILE A 165 -0.59 8.39 1.92
N GLY A 166 -1.46 9.29 1.44
CA GLY A 166 -1.29 9.94 0.15
C GLY A 166 -0.30 11.10 0.22
N LEU A 167 0.55 11.24 -0.79
CA LEU A 167 1.62 12.23 -0.89
C LEU A 167 1.66 12.88 -2.26
N PRO A 168 2.11 14.14 -2.37
CA PRO A 168 2.51 14.74 -3.64
C PRO A 168 3.64 13.95 -4.32
N HIS A 169 3.70 13.98 -5.64
CA HIS A 169 4.72 13.28 -6.44
C HIS A 169 6.16 13.63 -6.01
N ALA A 170 6.42 14.90 -5.73
CA ALA A 170 7.75 15.38 -5.37
C ALA A 170 8.19 14.99 -3.93
N ARG A 171 7.25 14.58 -3.08
CA ARG A 171 7.56 14.25 -1.68
C ARG A 171 8.01 12.79 -1.56
N HIS A 172 9.08 12.58 -0.79
CA HIS A 172 9.57 11.23 -0.50
C HIS A 172 8.71 10.54 0.57
N GLU A 173 8.44 9.26 0.38
CA GLU A 173 7.68 8.39 1.30
C GLU A 173 8.30 8.35 2.70
N GLN A 174 9.62 8.44 2.77
CA GLN A 174 10.39 8.53 4.01
C GLN A 174 9.89 9.63 4.97
N THR A 175 9.40 10.76 4.43
CA THR A 175 8.93 11.89 5.25
C THR A 175 7.69 11.60 6.09
N VAL A 176 7.00 10.49 5.85
CA VAL A 176 5.77 10.11 6.56
C VAL A 176 5.83 8.69 7.14
N LEU A 177 6.94 7.97 6.97
CA LEU A 177 7.07 6.60 7.45
C LEU A 177 6.84 6.49 8.95
N SER A 178 7.37 7.41 9.75
CA SER A 178 7.18 7.41 11.21
C SER A 178 5.72 7.49 11.66
N ARG A 179 4.82 8.01 10.82
CA ARG A 179 3.37 8.04 11.10
C ARG A 179 2.72 6.65 11.02
N MET A 180 3.43 5.65 10.51
CA MET A 180 2.98 4.25 10.49
C MET A 180 3.29 3.53 11.81
N PHE A 181 4.29 3.98 12.56
CA PHE A 181 4.76 3.29 13.77
C PHE A 181 3.68 3.22 14.86
N ALA A 182 2.78 4.20 14.93
CA ALA A 182 1.67 4.20 15.89
C ALA A 182 0.68 3.02 15.72
N LEU A 183 0.71 2.30 14.61
CA LEU A 183 -0.11 1.11 14.34
C LEU A 183 0.60 -0.20 14.66
N LEU A 184 1.88 -0.12 14.94
CA LEU A 184 2.72 -1.26 15.28
C LEU A 184 2.82 -1.38 16.80
N LYS A 185 2.96 -2.61 17.27
CA LYS A 185 3.12 -2.93 18.68
C LYS A 185 4.59 -3.22 18.99
N ALA A 186 4.99 -3.06 20.25
CA ALA A 186 6.30 -3.46 20.71
C ALA A 186 6.61 -4.91 20.29
N GLY A 187 7.79 -5.14 19.70
CA GLY A 187 8.21 -6.41 19.16
C GLY A 187 7.79 -6.69 17.70
N ASP A 188 6.94 -5.83 17.10
CA ASP A 188 6.65 -5.96 15.65
C ASP A 188 7.91 -5.66 14.82
N LEU A 189 8.07 -6.38 13.71
CA LEU A 189 9.19 -6.22 12.78
C LEU A 189 8.72 -5.58 11.48
N LEU A 190 9.27 -4.40 11.15
CA LEU A 190 8.96 -3.67 9.93
C LEU A 190 10.00 -3.95 8.83
N LEU A 191 9.51 -4.43 7.68
CA LEU A 191 10.28 -4.55 6.44
C LEU A 191 10.10 -3.30 5.57
N GLY A 192 11.19 -2.84 4.94
CA GLY A 192 11.12 -1.70 4.03
C GLY A 192 12.19 -1.71 2.94
N ASP A 193 11.93 -0.97 1.85
CA ASP A 193 12.92 -0.81 0.79
C ASP A 193 13.94 0.29 1.13
N ARG A 194 14.98 0.38 0.30
CA ARG A 194 16.12 1.32 0.43
C ARG A 194 15.71 2.80 0.54
N GLY A 195 14.54 3.17 0.00
CA GLY A 195 14.01 4.52 0.08
C GLY A 195 13.48 4.91 1.46
N LEU A 196 13.33 3.95 2.37
CA LEU A 196 12.73 4.16 3.70
C LEU A 196 13.78 4.15 4.82
N VAL A 197 15.02 3.73 4.56
CA VAL A 197 16.05 3.64 5.58
C VAL A 197 16.67 5.00 5.91
N SER A 198 16.78 5.31 7.20
CA SER A 198 17.58 6.42 7.72
C SER A 198 17.91 6.18 9.19
N PHE A 199 18.96 6.86 9.70
CA PHE A 199 19.30 6.84 11.13
C PHE A 199 18.08 7.18 11.99
N ALA A 200 17.37 8.26 11.65
CA ALA A 200 16.23 8.73 12.45
C ALA A 200 15.08 7.72 12.50
N HIS A 201 14.78 7.03 11.39
CA HIS A 201 13.73 6.01 11.41
C HIS A 201 14.11 4.81 12.26
N LEU A 202 15.34 4.31 12.15
CA LEU A 202 15.81 3.20 12.98
C LEU A 202 15.85 3.57 14.47
N ALA A 203 16.30 4.80 14.78
CA ALA A 203 16.28 5.30 16.16
C ALA A 203 14.84 5.40 16.72
N LEU A 204 13.89 5.94 15.95
CA LEU A 204 12.48 6.04 16.35
C LEU A 204 11.82 4.66 16.48
N MET A 205 12.18 3.71 15.63
CA MET A 205 11.70 2.33 15.74
C MET A 205 12.18 1.70 17.06
N LEU A 206 13.47 1.80 17.37
CA LEU A 206 14.02 1.29 18.63
C LEU A 206 13.40 1.97 19.85
N GLN A 207 13.17 3.30 19.82
CA GLN A 207 12.47 4.02 20.90
C GLN A 207 11.02 3.53 21.08
N ALA A 208 10.37 3.04 20.02
CA ALA A 208 9.03 2.47 20.06
C ALA A 208 9.06 0.94 20.31
N ALA A 209 10.20 0.36 20.70
CA ALA A 209 10.42 -1.07 20.86
C ALA A 209 10.03 -1.89 19.60
N LEU A 210 10.18 -1.30 18.42
CA LEU A 210 9.97 -1.95 17.13
C LEU A 210 11.28 -2.47 16.57
N ASP A 211 11.20 -3.58 15.86
CA ASP A 211 12.30 -4.10 15.08
C ASP A 211 12.19 -3.69 13.60
N GLY A 212 13.34 -3.64 12.92
CA GLY A 212 13.43 -3.26 11.52
C GLY A 212 14.36 -4.15 10.72
N CYS A 213 13.95 -4.44 9.48
CA CYS A 213 14.84 -5.01 8.47
C CYS A 213 14.62 -4.27 7.14
N LEU A 214 15.56 -3.40 6.80
CA LEU A 214 15.46 -2.49 5.68
C LEU A 214 16.61 -2.70 4.70
N ARG A 215 16.34 -2.56 3.41
CA ARG A 215 17.39 -2.61 2.40
C ARG A 215 18.26 -1.37 2.46
N LEU A 216 19.57 -1.57 2.38
CA LEU A 216 20.52 -0.47 2.32
C LEU A 216 20.76 0.02 0.89
N PRO A 217 20.76 1.34 0.63
CA PRO A 217 21.42 1.89 -0.54
C PRO A 217 22.94 1.70 -0.42
N ARG A 218 23.64 1.56 -1.54
CA ARG A 218 25.09 1.31 -1.55
C ARG A 218 25.88 2.39 -0.82
N SER A 219 25.41 3.63 -0.85
CA SER A 219 26.02 4.76 -0.17
C SER A 219 26.04 4.67 1.36
N MET A 220 25.15 3.85 1.95
CA MET A 220 25.04 3.64 3.39
C MET A 220 25.67 2.32 3.86
N VAL A 221 26.22 1.54 2.92
CA VAL A 221 26.87 0.26 3.27
C VAL A 221 28.22 0.52 3.90
N VAL A 222 28.45 -0.06 5.07
CA VAL A 222 29.72 0.05 5.80
C VAL A 222 30.67 -1.03 5.31
N PHE A 223 31.76 -0.63 4.64
CA PHE A 223 32.74 -1.55 4.03
C PHE A 223 34.03 -1.76 4.88
N GLY A 224 34.35 -0.88 5.83
CA GLY A 224 35.60 -0.94 6.56
C GLY A 224 35.47 -0.59 8.04
N ARG A 225 36.61 -0.70 8.75
CA ARG A 225 36.78 -0.22 10.13
C ARG A 225 37.11 1.29 10.19
N GLY A 226 36.71 2.07 9.18
CA GLY A 226 37.12 3.45 8.98
C GLY A 226 36.63 4.43 10.04
N ARG A 227 37.29 5.61 10.12
CA ARG A 227 36.94 6.75 10.99
C ARG A 227 35.74 7.59 10.49
N GLY A 228 34.78 7.00 9.79
CA GLY A 228 33.60 7.69 9.30
C GLY A 228 32.42 7.62 10.26
N GLN A 229 31.31 8.28 9.90
CA GLN A 229 30.03 8.25 10.64
C GLN A 229 29.48 6.85 10.87
N HIS A 230 29.93 5.84 10.11
CA HIS A 230 29.49 4.46 10.22
C HIS A 230 30.72 3.54 10.13
N HIS A 231 30.85 2.62 11.09
CA HIS A 231 31.98 1.69 11.10
C HIS A 231 31.57 0.29 11.58
N ARG A 232 32.33 -0.72 11.13
CA ARG A 232 32.14 -2.10 11.59
C ARG A 232 32.71 -2.28 12.99
N GLN A 233 31.93 -2.86 13.88
CA GLN A 233 32.31 -3.20 15.25
C GLN A 233 32.82 -4.63 15.36
N ALA A 234 32.01 -5.59 14.89
CA ALA A 234 32.34 -7.00 15.01
C ALA A 234 31.88 -7.77 13.76
N ARG A 235 32.55 -8.85 13.46
CA ARG A 235 32.14 -9.84 12.45
C ARG A 235 31.36 -10.95 13.12
N LEU A 236 30.13 -11.16 12.68
CA LEU A 236 29.24 -12.24 13.17
C LEU A 236 29.30 -13.49 12.31
N GLY A 237 29.66 -13.33 11.02
CA GLY A 237 29.72 -14.42 10.08
C GLY A 237 30.24 -14.00 8.71
N ARG A 238 30.15 -14.89 7.72
CA ARG A 238 30.48 -14.55 6.34
C ARG A 238 29.42 -13.57 5.81
N GLN A 239 29.84 -12.35 5.46
CA GLN A 239 28.95 -11.29 4.97
C GLN A 239 27.95 -10.74 6.03
N ASP A 240 28.29 -10.82 7.31
CA ASP A 240 27.46 -10.45 8.45
C ASP A 240 28.26 -9.72 9.51
N TRP A 241 27.88 -8.48 9.84
CA TRP A 241 28.63 -7.58 10.73
C TRP A 241 27.71 -6.81 11.66
N LEU A 242 28.15 -6.61 12.90
CA LEU A 242 27.67 -5.52 13.72
C LEU A 242 28.31 -4.22 13.23
N VAL A 243 27.47 -3.21 13.05
CA VAL A 243 27.87 -1.89 12.61
C VAL A 243 27.38 -0.83 13.57
N ARG A 244 28.19 0.16 13.82
CA ARG A 244 27.80 1.36 14.55
C ARG A 244 27.45 2.46 13.55
N TRP A 245 26.32 3.08 13.76
CA TRP A 245 25.90 4.27 13.06
C TRP A 245 25.88 5.43 14.03
N ASP A 246 26.61 6.51 13.74
CA ASP A 246 26.56 7.73 14.50
C ASP A 246 25.45 8.64 13.96
N ARG A 247 24.80 9.39 14.86
CA ARG A 247 23.81 10.36 14.48
C ARG A 247 24.47 11.43 13.59
N PRO A 248 23.90 11.73 12.39
CA PRO A 248 24.44 12.80 11.54
C PRO A 248 24.59 14.12 12.30
N LEU A 249 25.70 14.82 12.10
CA LEU A 249 26.00 16.08 12.80
C LEU A 249 24.97 17.18 12.53
N ARG A 250 24.46 17.21 11.29
CA ARG A 250 23.50 18.23 10.87
C ARG A 250 22.09 17.66 10.82
N HIS A 251 21.14 18.40 11.37
CA HIS A 251 19.72 18.13 11.20
C HIS A 251 19.22 18.66 9.86
N THR A 252 18.94 17.75 8.92
CA THR A 252 18.46 18.09 7.55
C THR A 252 17.06 17.57 7.28
N LEU A 253 16.38 17.00 8.29
CA LEU A 253 15.11 16.31 8.13
C LEU A 253 13.94 17.28 8.33
N SER A 254 13.28 17.70 7.25
CA SER A 254 12.10 18.58 7.31
C SER A 254 10.88 17.98 8.03
N TRP A 255 10.84 16.66 8.20
CA TRP A 255 9.72 15.92 8.81
C TRP A 255 9.88 15.65 10.31
N LEU A 256 11.08 15.86 10.86
CA LEU A 256 11.40 15.67 12.27
C LEU A 256 11.85 16.99 12.86
N SER A 257 11.26 17.45 13.95
CA SER A 257 11.69 18.69 14.61
C SER A 257 13.11 18.56 15.20
N TYR A 258 13.84 19.67 15.27
CA TYR A 258 15.17 19.71 15.86
C TYR A 258 15.18 19.24 17.33
N ARG A 259 14.15 19.60 18.11
CA ARG A 259 14.00 19.12 19.50
C ARG A 259 13.93 17.58 19.54
N ARG A 260 13.10 16.97 18.68
CA ARG A 260 12.96 15.52 18.59
C ARG A 260 14.26 14.86 18.09
N TRP A 261 14.93 15.50 17.13
CA TRP A 261 16.22 15.05 16.62
C TRP A 261 17.28 14.94 17.72
N LYS A 262 17.39 15.96 18.61
CA LYS A 262 18.31 15.95 19.75
C LYS A 262 18.03 14.83 20.75
N GLN A 263 16.77 14.39 20.85
CA GLN A 263 16.35 13.29 21.73
C GLN A 263 16.71 11.90 21.17
N LEU A 264 17.12 11.80 19.90
CA LEU A 264 17.58 10.54 19.34
C LEU A 264 18.95 10.17 19.96
N PRO A 265 19.23 8.87 20.12
CA PRO A 265 20.54 8.42 20.62
C PRO A 265 21.67 8.95 19.74
N ALA A 266 22.85 9.16 20.35
CA ALA A 266 24.03 9.60 19.61
C ALA A 266 24.52 8.53 18.61
N THR A 267 24.31 7.26 18.95
CA THR A 267 24.75 6.12 18.15
C THR A 267 23.70 5.01 18.14
N LEU A 268 23.72 4.20 17.09
CA LEU A 268 22.94 2.97 16.97
C LEU A 268 23.89 1.81 16.69
N THR A 269 23.71 0.71 17.43
CA THR A 269 24.28 -0.58 17.05
C THR A 269 23.26 -1.32 16.20
N LEU A 270 23.66 -1.70 15.00
CA LEU A 270 22.82 -2.35 14.01
C LEU A 270 23.56 -3.56 13.43
N ARG A 271 22.86 -4.41 12.75
CA ARG A 271 23.43 -5.55 12.03
C ARG A 271 23.30 -5.36 10.54
N GLN A 272 24.38 -5.47 9.79
CA GLN A 272 24.42 -5.35 8.34
C GLN A 272 24.75 -6.72 7.73
N ILE A 273 23.86 -7.20 6.86
CA ILE A 273 24.02 -8.47 6.17
C ILE A 273 24.07 -8.23 4.67
N ALA A 274 25.12 -8.78 4.01
CA ALA A 274 25.22 -8.78 2.56
C ALA A 274 24.77 -10.12 2.00
N PHE A 275 24.04 -10.11 0.89
CA PHE A 275 23.59 -11.32 0.22
C PHE A 275 23.64 -11.18 -1.29
N ARG A 276 23.78 -12.31 -1.97
CA ARG A 276 23.83 -12.36 -3.43
C ARG A 276 22.46 -12.64 -4.02
N LEU A 277 22.08 -11.83 -5.02
CA LEU A 277 20.86 -12.04 -5.79
C LEU A 277 21.16 -12.99 -6.94
N HIS A 278 20.85 -14.28 -6.75
CA HIS A 278 20.99 -15.31 -7.79
C HIS A 278 19.76 -15.36 -8.70
N ARG A 279 19.44 -14.23 -9.36
CA ARG A 279 18.37 -14.21 -10.36
C ARG A 279 18.93 -13.74 -11.69
N PRO A 280 18.91 -14.58 -12.75
CA PRO A 280 19.27 -14.18 -14.11
C PRO A 280 18.47 -12.93 -14.51
N GLY A 281 19.09 -12.00 -15.25
CA GLY A 281 18.46 -10.75 -15.69
C GLY A 281 18.44 -9.61 -14.66
N PHE A 282 18.85 -9.83 -13.40
CA PHE A 282 19.01 -8.75 -12.43
C PHE A 282 20.39 -8.08 -12.56
N ARG A 283 20.41 -6.75 -12.71
CA ARG A 283 21.66 -5.97 -12.75
C ARG A 283 22.40 -6.00 -11.42
N THR A 284 21.68 -6.05 -10.31
CA THR A 284 22.24 -6.04 -8.96
C THR A 284 22.64 -7.46 -8.57
N LYS A 285 23.95 -7.71 -8.48
CA LYS A 285 24.50 -9.00 -8.03
C LYS A 285 24.51 -9.12 -6.50
N TRP A 286 24.72 -8.01 -5.80
CA TRP A 286 24.77 -7.93 -4.34
C TRP A 286 23.73 -6.97 -3.80
N ALA A 287 23.13 -7.32 -2.67
CA ALA A 287 22.24 -6.45 -1.89
C ALA A 287 22.61 -6.53 -0.42
N TRP A 288 22.23 -5.51 0.31
CA TRP A 288 22.50 -5.39 1.76
C TRP A 288 21.20 -5.04 2.47
N VAL A 289 21.04 -5.61 3.65
CA VAL A 289 20.01 -5.20 4.60
C VAL A 289 20.68 -4.70 5.88
N VAL A 290 20.02 -3.79 6.55
CA VAL A 290 20.30 -3.39 7.93
C VAL A 290 19.14 -3.81 8.81
N THR A 291 19.43 -4.35 9.98
CA THR A 291 18.42 -4.81 10.92
C THR A 291 18.80 -4.48 12.37
N THR A 292 17.79 -4.33 13.20
CA THR A 292 17.91 -4.21 14.66
C THR A 292 18.05 -5.56 15.37
N LEU A 293 17.86 -6.68 14.64
CA LEU A 293 17.98 -8.05 15.16
C LEU A 293 19.44 -8.46 15.26
N LEU A 294 20.06 -8.20 16.41
CA LEU A 294 21.53 -8.28 16.57
C LEU A 294 22.07 -9.69 16.77
N CYS A 295 21.32 -10.58 17.47
CA CYS A 295 21.80 -11.91 17.84
C CYS A 295 21.84 -12.87 16.63
N PRO A 296 23.02 -13.37 16.23
CA PRO A 296 23.11 -14.28 15.07
C PRO A 296 22.60 -15.68 15.34
N ILE A 297 22.53 -16.09 16.60
CA ILE A 297 21.99 -17.40 17.02
C ILE A 297 20.49 -17.41 16.89
N THR A 298 19.81 -16.44 17.50
CA THR A 298 18.34 -16.30 17.43
C THR A 298 17.87 -16.00 16.01
N TYR A 299 18.63 -15.17 15.29
CA TYR A 299 18.29 -14.68 13.95
C TYR A 299 19.43 -14.99 12.97
N PRO A 300 19.57 -16.21 12.47
CA PRO A 300 20.56 -16.54 11.46
C PRO A 300 20.48 -15.63 10.23
N ALA A 301 21.62 -15.24 9.66
CA ALA A 301 21.69 -14.33 8.52
C ALA A 301 20.83 -14.78 7.33
N GLN A 302 20.84 -16.09 7.05
CA GLN A 302 20.06 -16.69 5.98
C GLN A 302 18.55 -16.46 6.17
N GLU A 303 18.04 -16.65 7.39
CA GLU A 303 16.62 -16.45 7.70
C GLU A 303 16.21 -14.97 7.60
N ILE A 304 17.09 -14.02 7.98
CA ILE A 304 16.83 -12.59 7.78
C ILE A 304 16.76 -12.25 6.29
N VAL A 305 17.60 -12.86 5.46
CA VAL A 305 17.57 -12.64 4.00
C VAL A 305 16.29 -13.21 3.39
N GLU A 306 15.88 -14.41 3.81
CA GLU A 306 14.61 -15.02 3.40
C GLU A 306 13.39 -14.18 3.84
N LEU A 307 13.40 -13.73 5.09
CA LEU A 307 12.41 -12.82 5.63
C LEU A 307 12.31 -11.55 4.78
N TYR A 308 13.46 -10.92 4.48
CA TYR A 308 13.48 -9.73 3.64
C TYR A 308 12.89 -10.01 2.25
N GLY A 309 13.09 -11.18 1.71
CA GLY A 309 12.48 -11.64 0.45
C GLY A 309 10.95 -11.58 0.47
N ARG A 310 10.30 -11.78 1.62
CA ARG A 310 8.85 -11.67 1.78
C ARG A 310 8.33 -10.24 1.58
N ARG A 311 9.17 -9.21 1.68
CA ARG A 311 8.80 -7.82 1.35
C ARG A 311 8.13 -7.70 -0.03
N TRP A 312 8.51 -8.55 -0.98
CA TRP A 312 7.92 -8.55 -2.32
C TRP A 312 6.39 -8.75 -2.33
N GLN A 313 5.80 -9.26 -1.26
CA GLN A 313 4.35 -9.49 -1.18
C GLN A 313 3.56 -8.16 -1.29
N ILE A 314 4.10 -7.03 -0.80
CA ILE A 314 3.42 -5.73 -0.96
C ILE A 314 3.38 -5.27 -2.42
N GLU A 315 4.41 -5.58 -3.21
CA GLU A 315 4.43 -5.27 -4.65
C GLU A 315 3.37 -6.10 -5.41
N VAL A 316 3.14 -7.35 -4.97
CA VAL A 316 2.03 -8.18 -5.47
C VAL A 316 0.69 -7.56 -5.10
N SER A 317 0.53 -7.09 -3.87
CA SER A 317 -0.67 -6.40 -3.40
C SER A 317 -0.95 -5.11 -4.18
N PHE A 318 0.07 -4.32 -4.48
CA PHE A 318 -0.06 -3.15 -5.36
C PHE A 318 -0.42 -3.52 -6.80
N ARG A 319 0.06 -4.67 -7.29
CA ARG A 319 -0.36 -5.19 -8.59
C ARG A 319 -1.84 -5.56 -8.57
N ASP A 320 -2.33 -6.20 -7.52
CA ASP A 320 -3.73 -6.56 -7.38
C ASP A 320 -4.63 -5.33 -7.29
N LEU A 321 -4.25 -4.31 -6.52
CA LEU A 321 -4.92 -3.01 -6.51
C LEU A 321 -4.96 -2.38 -7.91
N LYS A 322 -3.83 -2.33 -8.62
CA LYS A 322 -3.72 -1.64 -9.90
C LYS A 322 -4.33 -2.39 -11.07
N GLN A 323 -4.21 -3.71 -11.10
CA GLN A 323 -4.62 -4.53 -12.24
C GLN A 323 -5.95 -5.24 -11.98
N SER A 324 -6.07 -5.96 -10.86
CA SER A 324 -7.27 -6.74 -10.56
C SER A 324 -8.44 -5.84 -10.17
N LEU A 325 -8.20 -4.83 -9.32
CA LEU A 325 -9.20 -3.82 -8.95
C LEU A 325 -9.21 -2.57 -9.85
N ARG A 326 -8.37 -2.50 -10.90
CA ARG A 326 -8.34 -1.41 -11.89
C ARG A 326 -8.00 -0.02 -11.33
N MET A 327 -7.33 0.06 -10.20
CA MET A 327 -6.97 1.33 -9.53
C MET A 327 -5.84 2.11 -10.23
N ARG A 328 -5.55 1.87 -11.51
CA ARG A 328 -4.45 2.55 -12.23
C ARG A 328 -4.68 4.04 -12.38
N LYS A 329 -5.91 4.42 -12.70
CA LYS A 329 -6.36 5.81 -12.85
C LYS A 329 -7.55 6.03 -11.93
N LEU A 330 -7.41 7.01 -11.04
CA LEU A 330 -8.48 7.43 -10.15
C LEU A 330 -9.41 8.39 -10.89
N SER A 331 -10.70 8.23 -10.68
CA SER A 331 -11.76 8.95 -11.41
C SER A 331 -12.21 10.23 -10.75
N ALA A 332 -11.92 10.39 -9.46
CA ALA A 332 -12.31 11.57 -8.70
C ALA A 332 -11.58 12.83 -9.17
N ARG A 333 -12.31 13.97 -9.17
CA ARG A 333 -11.86 15.26 -9.70
C ARG A 333 -11.42 16.24 -8.61
N SER A 334 -11.55 15.88 -7.33
CA SER A 334 -11.14 16.69 -6.17
C SER A 334 -10.18 15.90 -5.28
N VAL A 335 -9.37 16.59 -4.49
CA VAL A 335 -8.39 15.98 -3.57
C VAL A 335 -9.08 15.08 -2.56
N GLU A 336 -10.19 15.53 -1.97
CA GLU A 336 -10.96 14.72 -1.02
C GLU A 336 -11.59 13.51 -1.69
N GLY A 337 -12.12 13.67 -2.90
CA GLY A 337 -12.66 12.58 -3.71
C GLY A 337 -11.60 11.51 -4.00
N VAL A 338 -10.40 11.92 -4.39
CA VAL A 338 -9.24 11.00 -4.61
C VAL A 338 -8.90 10.24 -3.33
N ARG A 339 -8.86 10.91 -2.17
CA ARG A 339 -8.61 10.25 -0.88
C ARG A 339 -9.66 9.20 -0.56
N LYS A 340 -10.95 9.53 -0.74
CA LYS A 340 -12.07 8.59 -0.52
C LYS A 340 -12.00 7.41 -1.48
N GLU A 341 -11.69 7.66 -2.75
CA GLU A 341 -11.58 6.61 -3.77
C GLU A 341 -10.44 5.65 -3.46
N ILE A 342 -9.25 6.14 -3.05
CA ILE A 342 -8.13 5.31 -2.59
C ILE A 342 -8.55 4.44 -1.40
N LEU A 343 -9.19 5.01 -0.38
CA LEU A 343 -9.60 4.28 0.81
C LEU A 343 -10.68 3.24 0.50
N ALA A 344 -11.61 3.52 -0.41
CA ALA A 344 -12.60 2.56 -0.87
C ALA A 344 -11.94 1.38 -1.61
N PHE A 345 -10.94 1.63 -2.46
CA PHE A 345 -10.15 0.55 -3.09
C PHE A 345 -9.40 -0.30 -2.06
N VAL A 346 -8.78 0.34 -1.05
CA VAL A 346 -8.09 -0.39 0.02
C VAL A 346 -9.08 -1.21 0.85
N LEU A 347 -10.25 -0.67 1.14
CA LEU A 347 -11.30 -1.38 1.86
C LEU A 347 -11.78 -2.60 1.07
N LEU A 348 -12.06 -2.44 -0.22
CA LEU A 348 -12.42 -3.56 -1.10
C LEU A 348 -11.29 -4.60 -1.20
N TYR A 349 -10.03 -4.15 -1.34
CA TYR A 349 -8.89 -5.04 -1.33
C TYR A 349 -8.83 -5.87 -0.05
N ASN A 350 -9.01 -5.23 1.11
CA ASN A 350 -9.01 -5.92 2.39
C ASN A 350 -10.16 -6.94 2.51
N LEU A 351 -11.36 -6.65 2.01
CA LEU A 351 -12.47 -7.61 1.98
C LEU A 351 -12.12 -8.85 1.14
N VAL A 352 -11.50 -8.66 -0.04
CA VAL A 352 -11.03 -9.80 -0.84
C VAL A 352 -9.97 -10.61 -0.09
N ARG A 353 -9.05 -9.95 0.65
CA ARG A 353 -8.04 -10.63 1.47
C ARG A 353 -8.66 -11.43 2.62
N LEU A 354 -9.75 -10.96 3.21
CA LEU A 354 -10.49 -11.71 4.24
C LEU A 354 -11.13 -12.97 3.67
N VAL A 355 -11.74 -12.89 2.49
CA VAL A 355 -12.25 -14.07 1.76
C VAL A 355 -11.12 -15.06 1.47
N MET A 356 -9.94 -14.57 1.03
CA MET A 356 -8.78 -15.42 0.81
C MET A 356 -8.29 -16.09 2.11
N ALA A 357 -8.32 -15.39 3.24
CA ALA A 357 -7.92 -15.93 4.53
C ALA A 357 -8.91 -17.02 5.00
N GLU A 358 -10.20 -16.82 4.81
CA GLU A 358 -11.24 -17.81 5.11
C GLU A 358 -11.08 -19.07 4.25
N ALA A 359 -10.90 -18.92 2.94
CA ALA A 359 -10.64 -20.04 2.03
C ALA A 359 -9.36 -20.79 2.39
N ALA A 360 -8.30 -20.05 2.71
CA ALA A 360 -7.01 -20.61 3.11
C ALA A 360 -7.11 -21.47 4.38
N LYS A 361 -7.87 -20.99 5.39
CA LYS A 361 -8.13 -21.76 6.62
C LYS A 361 -8.85 -23.06 6.31
N ARG A 362 -9.89 -23.04 5.47
CA ARG A 362 -10.65 -24.26 5.07
C ARG A 362 -9.81 -25.23 4.26
N GLN A 363 -8.93 -24.74 3.39
CA GLN A 363 -8.10 -25.54 2.49
C GLN A 363 -6.73 -25.91 3.09
N GLY A 364 -6.43 -25.55 4.35
CA GLY A 364 -5.17 -25.87 5.02
C GLY A 364 -3.92 -25.25 4.35
N VAL A 365 -4.04 -24.11 3.69
CA VAL A 365 -2.95 -23.43 2.99
C VAL A 365 -2.71 -22.02 3.52
N ALA A 366 -1.53 -21.46 3.22
CA ALA A 366 -1.25 -20.07 3.60
C ALA A 366 -2.13 -19.09 2.75
N PRO A 367 -2.62 -17.95 3.34
CA PRO A 367 -3.50 -17.01 2.65
C PRO A 367 -2.94 -16.43 1.34
N ASP A 368 -1.62 -16.30 1.23
CA ASP A 368 -0.94 -15.82 0.02
C ASP A 368 -0.91 -16.85 -1.13
N ARG A 369 -1.36 -18.09 -0.86
CA ARG A 369 -1.51 -19.15 -1.86
C ARG A 369 -2.84 -19.08 -2.58
N ILE A 370 -3.88 -18.50 -1.99
CA ILE A 370 -5.20 -18.37 -2.62
C ILE A 370 -5.16 -17.33 -3.75
N GLY A 371 -5.86 -17.61 -4.83
CA GLY A 371 -5.95 -16.73 -5.99
C GLY A 371 -6.77 -15.45 -5.71
N PHE A 372 -6.15 -14.26 -5.77
CA PHE A 372 -6.84 -12.99 -5.53
C PHE A 372 -8.01 -12.77 -6.49
N ARG A 373 -7.82 -13.07 -7.78
CA ARG A 373 -8.88 -12.89 -8.78
C ARG A 373 -10.04 -13.84 -8.57
N ASP A 374 -9.78 -15.05 -8.11
CA ASP A 374 -10.81 -16.03 -7.83
C ASP A 374 -11.68 -15.60 -6.65
N ALA A 375 -11.05 -15.18 -5.55
CA ALA A 375 -11.74 -14.59 -4.40
C ALA A 375 -12.55 -13.33 -4.78
N LEU A 376 -12.00 -12.47 -5.65
CA LEU A 376 -12.68 -11.29 -6.18
C LEU A 376 -13.91 -11.65 -7.02
N THR A 377 -13.78 -12.67 -7.86
CA THR A 377 -14.87 -13.18 -8.72
C THR A 377 -15.98 -13.75 -7.86
N TRP A 378 -15.64 -14.57 -6.85
CA TRP A 378 -16.61 -15.08 -5.91
C TRP A 378 -17.35 -13.94 -5.17
N LEU A 379 -16.64 -12.94 -4.64
CA LEU A 379 -17.25 -11.79 -3.96
C LEU A 379 -18.21 -11.00 -4.87
N LEU A 380 -17.96 -10.98 -6.19
CA LEU A 380 -18.81 -10.29 -7.17
C LEU A 380 -20.07 -11.07 -7.50
N TRP A 381 -20.01 -12.41 -7.61
CA TRP A 381 -21.06 -13.23 -8.20
C TRP A 381 -21.82 -14.10 -7.19
N SER A 382 -21.27 -14.31 -5.98
CA SER A 382 -21.93 -15.11 -4.94
C SER A 382 -23.22 -14.46 -4.42
N GLN A 383 -24.05 -15.28 -3.82
CA GLN A 383 -25.27 -14.84 -3.13
C GLN A 383 -25.04 -14.82 -1.62
N VAL A 384 -25.88 -14.08 -0.89
CA VAL A 384 -25.86 -14.08 0.58
C VAL A 384 -26.23 -15.48 1.08
N GLY A 385 -25.42 -16.01 2.00
CA GLY A 385 -25.59 -17.36 2.53
C GLY A 385 -24.99 -18.47 1.64
N GLU A 386 -24.49 -18.13 0.45
CA GLU A 386 -23.75 -19.10 -0.37
C GLU A 386 -22.42 -19.48 0.29
N PRO A 387 -22.17 -20.78 0.49
CA PRO A 387 -20.92 -21.22 1.10
C PRO A 387 -19.73 -20.89 0.20
N LEU A 388 -18.62 -20.49 0.82
CA LEU A 388 -17.37 -20.24 0.10
C LEU A 388 -16.87 -21.56 -0.50
N PRO A 389 -16.74 -21.69 -1.84
CA PRO A 389 -16.20 -22.89 -2.47
C PRO A 389 -14.70 -23.00 -2.26
N GLU A 390 -14.11 -24.10 -2.70
CA GLU A 390 -12.65 -24.21 -2.82
C GLU A 390 -12.15 -23.20 -3.86
N LEU A 391 -11.29 -22.28 -3.41
CA LEU A 391 -10.68 -21.30 -4.29
C LEU A 391 -9.35 -21.83 -4.84
N GLN A 392 -8.99 -21.31 -6.02
CA GLN A 392 -7.78 -21.69 -6.72
C GLN A 392 -6.53 -21.45 -5.87
N VAL A 393 -5.76 -22.51 -5.61
CA VAL A 393 -4.46 -22.45 -4.93
C VAL A 393 -3.35 -22.21 -5.95
N ASN A 394 -2.57 -21.16 -5.77
CA ASN A 394 -1.41 -20.86 -6.61
C ASN A 394 -0.33 -21.96 -6.40
N PRO A 395 0.08 -22.71 -7.43
CA PRO A 395 1.02 -23.83 -7.31
C PRO A 395 2.46 -23.38 -7.02
N ARG A 396 2.77 -22.07 -6.96
CA ARG A 396 4.15 -21.54 -6.78
C ARG A 396 5.16 -22.14 -7.76
N ARG A 397 4.74 -22.44 -8.99
CA ARG A 397 5.64 -22.96 -10.01
C ARG A 397 6.81 -22.01 -10.24
N ARG A 398 8.03 -22.53 -10.28
CA ARG A 398 9.19 -21.77 -10.73
C ARG A 398 8.97 -21.42 -12.20
N ARG A 399 8.79 -20.12 -12.48
CA ARG A 399 8.72 -19.67 -13.86
C ARG A 399 10.13 -19.58 -14.43
N PRO A 400 10.34 -19.96 -15.69
CA PRO A 400 11.59 -19.67 -16.37
C PRO A 400 11.86 -18.16 -16.33
N THR A 401 13.12 -17.80 -16.30
CA THR A 401 13.53 -16.39 -16.32
C THR A 401 13.33 -15.86 -17.71
N GLU A 402 12.32 -15.05 -17.90
CA GLU A 402 12.08 -14.37 -19.16
C GLU A 402 12.89 -13.07 -19.24
N PRO A 403 13.37 -12.68 -20.45
CA PRO A 403 13.97 -11.39 -20.67
C PRO A 403 13.03 -10.27 -20.26
N ARG A 404 13.57 -9.18 -19.72
CA ARG A 404 12.78 -8.03 -19.30
C ARG A 404 12.24 -7.31 -20.53
N VAL A 405 11.00 -7.56 -20.88
CA VAL A 405 10.31 -6.84 -21.97
C VAL A 405 9.81 -5.49 -21.41
N ARG A 406 10.13 -4.39 -22.11
CA ARG A 406 9.47 -3.09 -21.86
C ARG A 406 7.99 -3.24 -22.21
N LYS A 407 7.13 -3.31 -21.20
CA LYS A 407 5.69 -3.16 -21.45
C LYS A 407 5.45 -1.68 -21.77
N HIS A 408 5.01 -1.41 -23.00
CA HIS A 408 4.39 -0.13 -23.31
C HIS A 408 3.13 -0.01 -22.44
N GLY A 409 3.14 0.91 -21.46
CA GLY A 409 1.94 1.26 -20.73
C GLY A 409 0.91 1.80 -21.71
N GLY A 410 -0.37 1.45 -21.53
CA GLY A 410 -1.44 2.07 -22.29
C GLY A 410 -1.32 3.60 -22.16
N TYR A 411 -1.29 4.29 -23.29
CA TYR A 411 -1.21 5.74 -23.31
C TYR A 411 -2.53 6.33 -22.84
N CYS A 412 -2.50 7.03 -21.70
CA CYS A 412 -3.58 7.92 -21.31
C CYS A 412 -3.20 9.33 -21.75
N PHE A 413 -4.03 9.95 -22.56
CA PHE A 413 -3.81 11.33 -23.02
C PHE A 413 -4.59 12.29 -22.13
N PRO A 414 -3.99 13.42 -21.67
CA PRO A 414 -4.73 14.47 -20.98
C PRO A 414 -5.80 15.08 -21.88
N ILE A 415 -6.83 15.64 -21.29
CA ILE A 415 -7.87 16.38 -22.03
C ILE A 415 -7.21 17.54 -22.77
N LEU A 416 -7.49 17.67 -24.06
CA LEU A 416 -7.02 18.78 -24.86
C LEU A 416 -7.58 20.10 -24.30
N LYS A 417 -6.70 21.05 -23.99
CA LYS A 417 -7.07 22.39 -23.52
C LYS A 417 -7.41 23.37 -24.65
N HIS A 418 -7.01 23.01 -25.86
CA HIS A 418 -7.23 23.79 -27.08
C HIS A 418 -7.78 22.89 -28.19
N PRO A 419 -8.49 23.44 -29.18
CA PRO A 419 -8.94 22.71 -30.35
C PRO A 419 -7.76 21.98 -31.03
N ARG A 420 -7.99 20.76 -31.47
CA ARG A 420 -6.95 19.91 -32.10
C ARG A 420 -6.23 20.61 -33.25
N GLN A 421 -6.93 21.48 -34.00
CA GLN A 421 -6.37 22.26 -35.08
C GLN A 421 -5.31 23.27 -34.61
N ALA A 422 -5.52 23.91 -33.49
CA ALA A 422 -4.56 24.87 -32.89
C ALA A 422 -3.29 24.18 -32.37
N LEU A 423 -3.31 22.86 -32.17
CA LEU A 423 -2.17 22.07 -31.67
C LEU A 423 -1.40 21.38 -32.80
N ARG A 424 -1.88 21.42 -34.03
CA ARG A 424 -1.13 20.94 -35.22
C ARG A 424 -0.02 21.95 -35.51
N LYS A 425 1.23 21.50 -35.39
CA LYS A 425 2.35 22.27 -35.95
C LYS A 425 2.13 22.40 -37.46
N PRO A 426 2.32 23.57 -38.06
CA PRO A 426 2.37 23.68 -39.51
C PRO A 426 3.44 22.70 -40.01
N PRO A 427 3.24 22.07 -41.19
CA PRO A 427 4.26 21.24 -41.78
C PRO A 427 5.56 22.06 -41.87
N ALA A 428 6.67 21.46 -41.45
CA ALA A 428 7.97 22.10 -41.64
C ALA A 428 8.10 22.50 -43.10
N GLN A 429 8.24 23.81 -43.34
CA GLN A 429 8.53 24.29 -44.69
C GLN A 429 9.78 23.55 -45.16
N ALA A 430 9.64 22.78 -46.22
CA ALA A 430 10.77 22.20 -46.88
C ALA A 430 11.71 23.34 -47.27
N ILE A 431 12.90 23.34 -46.69
CA ILE A 431 13.96 24.24 -47.11
C ILE A 431 14.36 23.71 -48.47
N VAL A 432 14.04 24.51 -49.53
CA VAL A 432 14.50 24.32 -50.90
C VAL A 432 15.97 24.71 -50.96
#